data_d864b4f61f40dfdfaca7dd0af09a0078
#
_entry.id   d864b4f61f40dfdfaca7dd0af09a0078
#
_cell.length_a   1.000
_cell.length_b   1.000
_cell.length_c   1.000
_cell.angle_alpha   90.00
_cell.angle_beta   90.00
_cell.angle_gamma   90.00
#
_symmetry.space_group_name_H-M   'P 1'
#
loop_
_entity.id
_entity.type
_entity.pdbx_description
1 polymer ?
#
loop_
_entity_poly.entity_id
_entity_poly.type
_entity_poly.pdbx_seq_one_letter_code
_entity_poly.pdbx_strand_id
1 'polypeptide(L)'
;MDVIKRHVDIAKREKYVFVPEIDKPTGQLMVCFDDGWAGIYEAKDFFIRNNIFPTIFVAVDLINSPGYLSLEQIKEMQSLGFRFEGHSWSHYDLTTYDDAGLLHEVKDSKDALSKMLGKEIKSICFPQGRFSDAVVRCCQDAGYLKLYSSISGGYYDLLGEKNLICRNLVQSVTDKQFKYIIDSKSSFFVKRTMKLHYQR
;
A
#
# COMPACT_ATOMS: atom_id res chain seq x y z
N MET A 1 -17.42 5.16 2.86
CA MET A 1 -17.81 4.62 1.53
C MET A 1 -18.10 5.72 0.51
N ASP A 2 -18.81 6.80 0.84
CA ASP A 2 -19.25 7.80 -0.17
C ASP A 2 -18.09 8.52 -0.87
N VAL A 3 -16.98 8.79 -0.16
CA VAL A 3 -15.77 9.36 -0.76
C VAL A 3 -15.18 8.43 -1.82
N ILE A 4 -15.03 7.14 -1.49
CA ILE A 4 -14.48 6.13 -2.41
C ILE A 4 -15.37 6.00 -3.66
N LYS A 5 -16.69 5.96 -3.50
CA LYS A 5 -17.64 5.91 -4.63
C LYS A 5 -17.43 7.10 -5.57
N ARG A 6 -17.39 8.33 -5.03
CA ARG A 6 -17.16 9.54 -5.83
C ARG A 6 -15.80 9.49 -6.56
N HIS A 7 -14.73 9.05 -5.89
CA HIS A 7 -13.42 8.94 -6.51
C HIS A 7 -13.40 7.91 -7.66
N VAL A 8 -14.07 6.77 -7.47
CA VAL A 8 -14.23 5.76 -8.54
C VAL A 8 -15.00 6.33 -9.73
N ASP A 9 -16.09 7.07 -9.49
CA ASP A 9 -16.89 7.69 -10.55
C ASP A 9 -16.10 8.77 -11.30
N ILE A 10 -15.30 9.58 -10.60
CA ILE A 10 -14.41 10.57 -11.22
C ILE A 10 -13.38 9.87 -12.08
N ALA A 11 -12.67 8.88 -11.55
CA ALA A 11 -11.64 8.15 -12.27
C ALA A 11 -12.18 7.51 -13.56
N LYS A 12 -13.37 6.89 -13.49
CA LYS A 12 -14.04 6.31 -14.67
C LYS A 12 -14.43 7.36 -15.71
N ARG A 13 -14.95 8.52 -15.29
CA ARG A 13 -15.26 9.64 -16.19
C ARG A 13 -14.03 10.18 -16.90
N GLU A 14 -12.91 10.24 -16.19
CA GLU A 14 -11.61 10.64 -16.74
C GLU A 14 -10.90 9.49 -17.51
N LYS A 15 -11.59 8.36 -17.71
CA LYS A 15 -11.13 7.20 -18.50
C LYS A 15 -9.91 6.46 -17.91
N TYR A 16 -9.69 6.56 -16.59
CA TYR A 16 -8.71 5.74 -15.92
C TYR A 16 -9.19 4.30 -15.77
N VAL A 17 -8.26 3.36 -15.92
CA VAL A 17 -8.50 1.94 -15.71
C VAL A 17 -7.93 1.53 -14.36
N PHE A 18 -8.75 0.87 -13.54
CA PHE A 18 -8.29 0.28 -12.30
C PHE A 18 -7.56 -1.03 -12.59
N VAL A 19 -6.35 -1.15 -12.07
CA VAL A 19 -5.49 -2.32 -12.25
C VAL A 19 -4.95 -2.81 -10.91
N PRO A 20 -4.72 -4.12 -10.74
CA PRO A 20 -4.11 -4.64 -9.53
C PRO A 20 -2.61 -4.30 -9.44
N GLU A 21 -2.00 -3.94 -10.56
CA GLU A 21 -0.61 -3.54 -10.67
C GLU A 21 -0.44 -2.59 -11.86
N ILE A 22 0.29 -1.48 -11.66
CA ILE A 22 0.54 -0.49 -12.71
C ILE A 22 1.66 -1.00 -13.63
N ASP A 23 1.37 -1.10 -14.92
CA ASP A 23 2.30 -1.51 -15.98
C ASP A 23 2.50 -0.43 -17.06
N LYS A 24 1.74 0.69 -16.98
CA LYS A 24 1.83 1.82 -17.90
C LYS A 24 2.01 3.12 -17.15
N PRO A 25 2.73 4.09 -17.70
CA PRO A 25 3.02 5.35 -17.02
C PRO A 25 1.79 6.26 -16.85
N THR A 26 0.73 6.04 -17.60
CA THR A 26 -0.48 6.87 -17.58
C THR A 26 -1.75 6.05 -17.79
N GLY A 27 -2.89 6.60 -17.38
CA GLY A 27 -4.21 6.02 -17.64
C GLY A 27 -4.59 4.85 -16.71
N GLN A 28 -3.74 4.50 -15.75
CA GLN A 28 -3.99 3.43 -14.79
C GLN A 28 -4.00 3.95 -13.36
N LEU A 29 -4.84 3.34 -12.53
CA LEU A 29 -4.91 3.57 -11.09
C LEU A 29 -4.85 2.23 -10.35
N MET A 30 -4.02 2.18 -9.33
CA MET A 30 -3.98 1.08 -8.36
C MET A 30 -4.54 1.60 -7.04
N VAL A 31 -5.48 0.87 -6.47
CA VAL A 31 -6.07 1.18 -5.15
C VAL A 31 -5.33 0.41 -4.08
N CYS A 32 -4.89 1.11 -3.04
CA CYS A 32 -4.25 0.50 -1.88
C CYS A 32 -4.96 0.89 -0.59
N PHE A 33 -4.96 -0.03 0.37
CA PHE A 33 -5.36 0.22 1.76
C PHE A 33 -4.26 -0.26 2.68
N ASP A 34 -4.02 0.48 3.74
CA ASP A 34 -3.05 0.11 4.77
C ASP A 34 -3.79 -0.49 5.98
N ASP A 35 -3.03 -1.13 6.89
CA ASP A 35 -3.41 -1.67 8.19
C ASP A 35 -4.34 -2.89 8.17
N GLY A 36 -5.13 -3.10 7.14
CA GLY A 36 -6.09 -4.20 7.09
C GLY A 36 -7.36 -3.97 7.93
N TRP A 37 -7.91 -2.76 7.93
CA TRP A 37 -9.16 -2.42 8.62
C TRP A 37 -10.36 -3.27 8.16
N ALA A 38 -11.18 -3.74 9.10
CA ALA A 38 -12.34 -4.59 8.82
C ALA A 38 -13.38 -3.96 7.88
N GLY A 39 -13.50 -2.63 7.85
CA GLY A 39 -14.39 -1.92 6.94
C GLY A 39 -14.12 -2.17 5.45
N ILE A 40 -12.93 -2.66 5.09
CA ILE A 40 -12.60 -3.07 3.71
C ILE A 40 -13.38 -4.35 3.35
N TYR A 41 -13.54 -5.28 4.29
CA TYR A 41 -14.32 -6.50 4.09
C TYR A 41 -15.81 -6.17 3.86
N GLU A 42 -16.36 -5.24 4.63
CA GLU A 42 -17.74 -4.77 4.44
C GLU A 42 -17.95 -4.11 3.07
N ALA A 43 -16.89 -3.51 2.53
CA ALA A 43 -16.91 -2.84 1.24
C ALA A 43 -16.58 -3.75 0.04
N LYS A 44 -16.24 -5.04 0.24
CA LYS A 44 -15.73 -5.92 -0.81
C LYS A 44 -16.64 -6.01 -2.04
N ASP A 45 -17.96 -6.10 -1.82
CA ASP A 45 -18.92 -6.21 -2.92
C ASP A 45 -18.94 -4.97 -3.83
N PHE A 46 -18.70 -3.78 -3.25
CA PHE A 46 -18.56 -2.57 -4.06
C PHE A 46 -17.37 -2.67 -5.00
N PHE A 47 -16.22 -3.12 -4.49
CA PHE A 47 -15.00 -3.26 -5.29
C PHE A 47 -15.17 -4.33 -6.38
N ILE A 48 -15.73 -5.49 -6.06
CA ILE A 48 -16.00 -6.57 -7.01
C ILE A 48 -16.93 -6.09 -8.14
N ARG A 49 -18.07 -5.46 -7.81
CA ARG A 49 -19.00 -4.92 -8.82
C ARG A 49 -18.39 -3.86 -9.74
N ASN A 50 -17.36 -3.16 -9.28
CA ASN A 50 -16.65 -2.17 -10.07
C ASN A 50 -15.41 -2.72 -10.79
N ASN A 51 -15.14 -4.03 -10.67
CA ASN A 51 -13.93 -4.69 -11.17
C ASN A 51 -12.64 -4.03 -10.65
N ILE A 52 -12.62 -3.70 -9.36
CA ILE A 52 -11.49 -3.11 -8.66
C ILE A 52 -10.98 -4.13 -7.65
N PHE A 53 -9.72 -4.49 -7.71
CA PHE A 53 -9.09 -5.44 -6.78
C PHE A 53 -7.94 -4.75 -6.05
N PRO A 54 -8.23 -4.11 -4.90
CA PRO A 54 -7.22 -3.40 -4.13
C PRO A 54 -6.08 -4.28 -3.64
N THR A 55 -4.91 -3.67 -3.45
CA THR A 55 -3.85 -4.24 -2.61
C THR A 55 -4.01 -3.72 -1.18
N ILE A 56 -4.06 -4.64 -0.23
CA ILE A 56 -4.22 -4.36 1.19
C ILE A 56 -2.92 -4.73 1.88
N PHE A 57 -2.25 -3.76 2.48
CA PHE A 57 -1.04 -3.96 3.26
C PHE A 57 -1.45 -4.26 4.71
N VAL A 58 -1.03 -5.40 5.25
CA VAL A 58 -1.42 -5.87 6.58
C VAL A 58 -0.22 -6.05 7.49
N ALA A 59 -0.32 -5.54 8.71
CA ALA A 59 0.64 -5.82 9.77
C ALA A 59 0.23 -7.12 10.49
N VAL A 60 1.22 -7.98 10.78
CA VAL A 60 0.95 -9.33 11.30
C VAL A 60 0.17 -9.31 12.62
N ASP A 61 0.57 -8.44 13.56
CA ASP A 61 -0.06 -8.32 14.88
C ASP A 61 -1.50 -7.78 14.85
N LEU A 62 -1.86 -7.10 13.76
CA LEU A 62 -3.21 -6.54 13.62
C LEU A 62 -4.21 -7.57 13.08
N ILE A 63 -3.75 -8.66 12.49
CA ILE A 63 -4.65 -9.73 11.99
C ILE A 63 -5.39 -10.35 13.19
N ASN A 64 -6.71 -10.49 13.07
CA ASN A 64 -7.64 -10.95 14.11
C ASN A 64 -7.83 -9.98 15.29
N SER A 65 -7.21 -8.80 15.28
CA SER A 65 -7.43 -7.79 16.32
C SER A 65 -8.78 -7.09 16.14
N PRO A 66 -9.42 -6.59 17.20
CA PRO A 66 -10.68 -5.86 17.09
C PRO A 66 -10.58 -4.68 16.12
N GLY A 67 -11.48 -4.62 15.14
CA GLY A 67 -11.51 -3.56 14.11
C GLY A 67 -10.67 -3.86 12.86
N TYR A 68 -9.91 -4.95 12.86
CA TYR A 68 -9.09 -5.37 11.73
C TYR A 68 -9.62 -6.67 11.09
N LEU A 69 -9.12 -6.99 9.91
CA LEU A 69 -9.48 -8.22 9.20
C LEU A 69 -9.07 -9.47 9.98
N SER A 70 -9.95 -10.47 10.03
CA SER A 70 -9.55 -11.80 10.45
C SER A 70 -8.78 -12.52 9.35
N LEU A 71 -8.01 -13.55 9.73
CA LEU A 71 -7.29 -14.37 8.76
C LEU A 71 -8.25 -15.05 7.77
N GLU A 72 -9.44 -15.46 8.24
CA GLU A 72 -10.48 -16.06 7.40
C GLU A 72 -11.00 -15.04 6.37
N GLN A 73 -11.29 -13.80 6.79
CA GLN A 73 -11.71 -12.73 5.90
C GLN A 73 -10.64 -12.41 4.85
N ILE A 74 -9.36 -12.38 5.26
CA ILE A 74 -8.23 -12.18 4.35
C ILE A 74 -8.19 -13.28 3.29
N LYS A 75 -8.30 -14.55 3.69
CA LYS A 75 -8.29 -15.71 2.77
C LYS A 75 -9.50 -15.71 1.83
N GLU A 76 -10.68 -15.39 2.33
CA GLU A 76 -11.88 -15.22 1.50
C GLU A 76 -11.65 -14.13 0.45
N MET A 77 -11.24 -12.92 0.86
CA MET A 77 -10.99 -11.82 -0.06
C MET A 77 -9.88 -12.16 -1.07
N GLN A 78 -8.83 -12.86 -0.64
CA GLN A 78 -7.77 -13.32 -1.53
C GLN A 78 -8.34 -14.25 -2.61
N SER A 79 -9.25 -15.17 -2.27
CA SER A 79 -9.90 -16.06 -3.24
C SER A 79 -10.79 -15.32 -4.24
N LEU A 80 -11.28 -14.13 -3.86
CA LEU A 80 -12.07 -13.23 -4.71
C LEU A 80 -11.21 -12.29 -5.58
N GLY A 81 -9.87 -12.36 -5.47
CA GLY A 81 -8.93 -11.59 -6.28
C GLY A 81 -8.31 -10.37 -5.60
N PHE A 82 -8.63 -10.08 -4.35
CA PHE A 82 -7.95 -9.03 -3.58
C PHE A 82 -6.50 -9.44 -3.30
N ARG A 83 -5.61 -8.45 -3.23
CA ARG A 83 -4.18 -8.68 -2.98
C ARG A 83 -3.83 -8.28 -1.56
N PHE A 84 -3.06 -9.13 -0.88
CA PHE A 84 -2.55 -8.86 0.45
C PHE A 84 -1.04 -8.87 0.43
N GLU A 85 -0.41 -7.83 0.99
CA GLU A 85 1.03 -7.61 1.03
C GLU A 85 1.45 -7.11 2.42
N GLY A 86 2.76 -7.00 2.68
CA GLY A 86 3.28 -6.73 4.02
C GLY A 86 3.15 -5.27 4.46
N HIS A 87 2.92 -5.07 5.78
CA HIS A 87 2.95 -3.76 6.46
C HIS A 87 3.71 -3.84 7.79
N SER A 88 4.83 -4.55 7.80
CA SER A 88 5.63 -4.94 8.96
C SER A 88 4.95 -5.95 9.90
N TRP A 89 5.56 -6.19 11.06
CA TRP A 89 5.00 -7.05 12.10
C TRP A 89 4.03 -6.26 12.98
N SER A 90 4.52 -5.20 13.65
CA SER A 90 3.80 -4.49 14.70
C SER A 90 3.16 -3.17 14.28
N HIS A 91 3.40 -2.70 13.05
CA HIS A 91 2.97 -1.38 12.54
C HIS A 91 3.66 -0.18 13.22
N TYR A 92 4.80 -0.36 13.88
CA TYR A 92 5.58 0.76 14.40
C TYR A 92 6.56 1.34 13.36
N ASP A 93 7.12 2.52 13.68
CA ASP A 93 8.11 3.20 12.86
C ASP A 93 9.38 2.35 12.72
N LEU A 94 9.63 1.83 11.52
CA LEU A 94 10.75 0.93 11.23
C LEU A 94 12.12 1.59 11.45
N THR A 95 12.20 2.92 11.46
CA THR A 95 13.45 3.66 11.64
C THR A 95 13.91 3.73 13.09
N THR A 96 13.09 3.26 14.02
CA THR A 96 13.36 3.30 15.48
C THR A 96 13.97 2.00 16.03
N TYR A 97 14.01 0.95 15.22
CA TYR A 97 14.52 -0.35 15.61
C TYR A 97 16.04 -0.47 15.40
N ASP A 98 16.69 -1.28 16.24
CA ASP A 98 18.01 -1.82 15.96
C ASP A 98 17.95 -2.89 14.86
N ASP A 99 19.11 -3.41 14.43
CA ASP A 99 19.18 -4.37 13.33
C ASP A 99 18.37 -5.65 13.59
N ALA A 100 18.35 -6.14 14.82
CA ALA A 100 17.61 -7.36 15.17
C ALA A 100 16.09 -7.13 15.15
N GLY A 101 15.65 -6.01 15.74
CA GLY A 101 14.24 -5.60 15.72
C GLY A 101 13.77 -5.30 14.31
N LEU A 102 14.58 -4.63 13.50
CA LEU A 102 14.25 -4.34 12.11
C LEU A 102 14.13 -5.62 11.28
N LEU A 103 15.01 -6.60 11.50
CA LEU A 103 14.93 -7.90 10.83
C LEU A 103 13.62 -8.63 11.17
N HIS A 104 13.20 -8.60 12.43
CA HIS A 104 11.94 -9.16 12.88
C HIS A 104 10.75 -8.45 12.20
N GLU A 105 10.71 -7.13 12.23
CA GLU A 105 9.64 -6.34 11.61
C GLU A 105 9.51 -6.57 10.10
N VAL A 106 10.63 -6.78 9.42
CA VAL A 106 10.67 -6.86 7.95
C VAL A 106 10.65 -8.31 7.46
N LYS A 107 11.61 -9.13 7.90
CA LYS A 107 11.77 -10.50 7.37
C LYS A 107 10.81 -11.49 8.00
N ASP A 108 10.72 -11.51 9.34
CA ASP A 108 9.87 -12.48 10.01
C ASP A 108 8.40 -12.20 9.71
N SER A 109 8.00 -10.92 9.57
CA SER A 109 6.64 -10.55 9.13
C SER A 109 6.33 -11.06 7.71
N LYS A 110 7.29 -10.95 6.77
CA LYS A 110 7.17 -11.48 5.42
C LYS A 110 6.95 -12.99 5.44
N ASP A 111 7.79 -13.71 6.19
CA ASP A 111 7.76 -15.17 6.26
C ASP A 111 6.45 -15.66 6.91
N ALA A 112 6.03 -15.01 8.01
CA ALA A 112 4.78 -15.32 8.70
C ALA A 112 3.57 -15.10 7.79
N LEU A 113 3.47 -13.93 7.16
CA LEU A 113 2.37 -13.60 6.26
C LEU A 113 2.35 -14.51 5.03
N SER A 114 3.51 -14.83 4.45
CA SER A 114 3.62 -15.77 3.33
C SER A 114 3.09 -17.15 3.71
N LYS A 115 3.42 -17.63 4.91
CA LYS A 115 2.93 -18.91 5.43
C LYS A 115 1.42 -18.88 5.69
N MET A 116 0.90 -17.80 6.29
CA MET A 116 -0.54 -17.65 6.58
C MET A 116 -1.39 -17.66 5.31
N LEU A 117 -0.89 -17.03 4.24
CA LEU A 117 -1.62 -16.83 2.99
C LEU A 117 -1.30 -17.87 1.91
N GLY A 118 -0.33 -18.74 2.14
CA GLY A 118 0.08 -19.77 1.18
C GLY A 118 0.65 -19.20 -0.13
N LYS A 119 1.18 -17.98 -0.09
CA LYS A 119 1.80 -17.31 -1.24
C LYS A 119 3.01 -16.49 -0.80
N GLU A 120 3.93 -16.23 -1.73
CA GLU A 120 5.03 -15.32 -1.48
C GLU A 120 4.54 -13.86 -1.38
N ILE A 121 4.96 -13.17 -0.31
CA ILE A 121 4.78 -11.74 -0.14
C ILE A 121 5.92 -11.01 -0.84
N LYS A 122 5.60 -10.14 -1.80
CA LYS A 122 6.60 -9.49 -2.67
C LYS A 122 6.74 -8.00 -2.43
N SER A 123 5.82 -7.42 -1.70
CA SER A 123 5.78 -5.98 -1.48
C SER A 123 5.60 -5.65 -0.01
N ILE A 124 6.17 -4.54 0.42
CA ILE A 124 5.93 -3.97 1.75
C ILE A 124 5.55 -2.50 1.61
N CYS A 125 4.59 -2.06 2.42
CA CYS A 125 4.34 -0.65 2.65
C CYS A 125 4.93 -0.25 4.01
N PHE A 126 5.66 0.86 4.05
CA PHE A 126 6.25 1.35 5.29
C PHE A 126 5.18 1.91 6.23
N PRO A 127 5.09 1.41 7.49
CA PRO A 127 4.25 2.01 8.51
C PRO A 127 4.51 3.52 8.65
N GLN A 128 3.46 4.32 8.77
CA GLN A 128 3.54 5.78 8.85
C GLN A 128 4.27 6.44 7.66
N GLY A 129 4.59 5.67 6.62
CA GLY A 129 5.38 6.11 5.46
C GLY A 129 6.85 6.42 5.76
N ARG A 130 7.37 6.12 6.96
CA ARG A 130 8.74 6.44 7.38
C ARG A 130 9.72 5.35 6.99
N PHE A 131 10.89 5.75 6.52
CA PHE A 131 11.96 4.84 6.13
C PHE A 131 13.34 5.50 6.18
N SER A 132 14.38 4.69 6.16
CA SER A 132 15.79 5.07 6.06
C SER A 132 16.51 4.16 5.06
N ASP A 133 17.77 4.44 4.77
CA ASP A 133 18.58 3.53 3.94
C ASP A 133 18.74 2.15 4.58
N ALA A 134 18.80 2.07 5.92
CA ALA A 134 18.85 0.79 6.62
C ALA A 134 17.55 -0.02 6.41
N VAL A 135 16.40 0.62 6.54
CA VAL A 135 15.09 -0.01 6.29
C VAL A 135 14.99 -0.51 4.85
N VAL A 136 15.39 0.33 3.88
CA VAL A 136 15.36 -0.06 2.45
C VAL A 136 16.27 -1.26 2.19
N ARG A 137 17.50 -1.26 2.70
CA ARG A 137 18.43 -2.40 2.57
C ARG A 137 17.86 -3.66 3.20
N CYS A 138 17.37 -3.58 4.43
CA CYS A 138 16.76 -4.73 5.12
C CYS A 138 15.60 -5.33 4.32
N CYS A 139 14.74 -4.51 3.72
CA CYS A 139 13.65 -4.96 2.86
C CYS A 139 14.17 -5.64 1.58
N GLN A 140 15.20 -5.10 0.95
CA GLN A 140 15.82 -5.68 -0.23
C GLN A 140 16.49 -7.03 0.08
N ASP A 141 17.23 -7.12 1.18
CA ASP A 141 17.87 -8.34 1.67
C ASP A 141 16.84 -9.42 2.05
N ALA A 142 15.68 -9.02 2.57
CA ALA A 142 14.54 -9.92 2.82
C ALA A 142 13.81 -10.35 1.53
N GLY A 143 14.22 -9.85 0.36
CA GLY A 143 13.66 -10.22 -0.94
C GLY A 143 12.32 -9.55 -1.28
N TYR A 144 12.04 -8.37 -0.74
CA TYR A 144 10.93 -7.54 -1.23
C TYR A 144 11.30 -6.91 -2.58
N LEU A 145 10.37 -6.99 -3.53
CA LEU A 145 10.56 -6.47 -4.88
C LEU A 145 10.04 -5.03 -5.03
N LYS A 146 9.07 -4.63 -4.20
CA LYS A 146 8.44 -3.31 -4.25
C LYS A 146 8.26 -2.74 -2.85
N LEU A 147 8.72 -1.51 -2.68
CA LEU A 147 8.69 -0.79 -1.42
C LEU A 147 7.73 0.41 -1.55
N TYR A 148 6.58 0.34 -0.91
CA TYR A 148 5.56 1.38 -0.99
C TYR A 148 5.74 2.41 0.14
N SER A 149 5.78 3.68 -0.25
CA SER A 149 5.89 4.81 0.67
C SER A 149 4.60 5.63 0.70
N SER A 150 4.55 6.64 1.56
CA SER A 150 3.52 7.69 1.56
C SER A 150 4.00 8.99 0.92
N ILE A 151 5.08 8.94 0.14
CA ILE A 151 5.55 10.07 -0.64
C ILE A 151 4.55 10.33 -1.75
N SER A 152 4.00 11.54 -1.80
CA SER A 152 3.08 11.94 -2.87
C SER A 152 3.79 12.02 -4.20
N GLY A 153 3.30 11.29 -5.20
CA GLY A 153 3.92 11.24 -6.52
C GLY A 153 3.27 10.20 -7.42
N GLY A 154 3.73 10.13 -8.66
CA GLY A 154 3.39 9.08 -9.60
C GLY A 154 4.11 7.77 -9.26
N TYR A 155 3.55 6.66 -9.71
CA TYR A 155 4.06 5.31 -9.41
C TYR A 155 5.55 5.14 -9.75
N TYR A 156 6.00 5.73 -10.85
CA TYR A 156 7.36 5.55 -11.37
C TYR A 156 8.36 6.62 -10.91
N ASP A 157 7.94 7.63 -10.15
CA ASP A 157 8.78 8.79 -9.83
C ASP A 157 10.08 8.42 -9.07
N LEU A 158 10.04 7.37 -8.24
CA LEU A 158 11.17 6.91 -7.42
C LEU A 158 11.53 5.43 -7.63
N LEU A 159 10.90 4.76 -8.60
CA LEU A 159 11.04 3.30 -8.78
C LEU A 159 12.47 2.89 -9.18
N GLY A 160 13.18 3.73 -9.95
CA GLY A 160 14.45 3.34 -10.59
C GLY A 160 15.65 3.18 -9.65
N GLU A 161 15.64 3.80 -8.47
CA GLU A 161 16.82 3.81 -7.59
C GLU A 161 16.77 2.77 -6.47
N LYS A 162 15.58 2.57 -5.88
CA LYS A 162 15.43 1.74 -4.66
C LYS A 162 14.19 0.84 -4.69
N ASN A 163 13.59 0.61 -5.83
CA ASN A 163 12.27 -0.02 -5.97
C ASN A 163 11.17 0.66 -5.13
N LEU A 164 11.36 1.96 -4.87
CA LEU A 164 10.49 2.77 -4.03
C LEU A 164 9.32 3.31 -4.85
N ILE A 165 8.10 3.10 -4.37
CA ILE A 165 6.87 3.49 -5.05
C ILE A 165 6.18 4.61 -4.29
N CYS A 166 5.90 5.72 -4.98
CA CYS A 166 5.10 6.81 -4.48
C CYS A 166 3.62 6.43 -4.41
N ARG A 167 2.93 6.94 -3.40
CA ARG A 167 1.47 6.82 -3.26
C ARG A 167 0.86 8.13 -2.80
N ASN A 168 -0.41 8.31 -3.09
CA ASN A 168 -1.14 9.50 -2.69
C ASN A 168 -2.28 9.15 -1.74
N LEU A 169 -2.32 9.81 -0.58
CA LEU A 169 -3.44 9.70 0.35
C LEU A 169 -4.65 10.47 -0.21
N VAL A 170 -5.78 9.78 -0.34
CA VAL A 170 -6.99 10.34 -0.96
C VAL A 170 -8.23 10.31 -0.07
N GLN A 171 -8.10 9.87 1.19
CA GLN A 171 -9.23 9.70 2.10
C GLN A 171 -9.94 11.00 2.51
N SER A 172 -9.24 12.14 2.48
CA SER A 172 -9.76 13.43 2.93
C SER A 172 -9.61 14.54 1.88
N VAL A 173 -9.51 14.16 0.59
CA VAL A 173 -9.36 15.13 -0.49
C VAL A 173 -10.70 15.48 -1.13
N THR A 174 -10.83 16.71 -1.63
CA THR A 174 -11.94 17.14 -2.46
C THR A 174 -11.86 16.51 -3.86
N ASP A 175 -12.98 16.49 -4.59
CA ASP A 175 -13.03 15.98 -5.96
C ASP A 175 -12.02 16.68 -6.88
N LYS A 176 -11.82 18.00 -6.71
CA LYS A 176 -10.82 18.77 -7.46
C LYS A 176 -9.38 18.34 -7.14
N GLN A 177 -9.10 18.10 -5.86
CA GLN A 177 -7.78 17.60 -5.43
C GLN A 177 -7.54 16.18 -5.92
N PHE A 178 -8.57 15.30 -5.86
CA PHE A 178 -8.48 13.95 -6.38
C PHE A 178 -8.16 13.95 -7.88
N LYS A 179 -8.87 14.76 -8.68
CA LYS A 179 -8.57 14.91 -10.10
C LYS A 179 -7.14 15.39 -10.34
N TYR A 180 -6.67 16.37 -9.58
CA TYR A 180 -5.28 16.86 -9.67
C TYR A 180 -4.26 15.75 -9.38
N ILE A 181 -4.54 14.87 -8.42
CA ILE A 181 -3.68 13.74 -8.03
C ILE A 181 -3.63 12.71 -9.15
N ILE A 182 -4.76 12.26 -9.68
CA ILE A 182 -4.79 11.22 -10.73
C ILE A 182 -4.21 11.70 -12.05
N ASP A 183 -4.25 13.00 -12.35
CA ASP A 183 -3.58 13.61 -13.51
C ASP A 183 -2.04 13.65 -13.36
N SER A 184 -1.48 12.94 -12.36
CA SER A 184 -0.03 12.83 -12.05
C SER A 184 0.65 14.16 -11.71
N LYS A 185 -0.10 15.20 -11.40
CA LYS A 185 0.45 16.52 -11.00
C LYS A 185 1.05 16.48 -9.60
N SER A 186 0.78 15.43 -8.82
CA SER A 186 1.38 15.19 -7.51
C SER A 186 2.89 14.94 -7.56
N SER A 187 3.43 14.51 -8.70
CA SER A 187 4.89 14.32 -8.90
C SER A 187 5.71 15.57 -8.60
N PHE A 188 5.11 16.75 -8.74
CA PHE A 188 5.75 18.02 -8.37
C PHE A 188 6.10 18.11 -6.87
N PHE A 189 5.40 17.36 -6.01
CA PHE A 189 5.60 17.39 -4.56
C PHE A 189 6.55 16.32 -4.02
N VAL A 190 7.08 15.43 -4.86
CA VAL A 190 7.94 14.30 -4.45
C VAL A 190 9.09 14.77 -3.54
N LYS A 191 9.85 15.77 -3.97
CA LYS A 191 10.99 16.29 -3.19
C LYS A 191 10.59 16.86 -1.83
N ARG A 192 9.41 17.46 -1.74
CA ARG A 192 8.89 18.04 -0.50
C ARG A 192 8.43 16.95 0.47
N THR A 193 7.65 15.99 -0.01
CA THR A 193 7.13 14.89 0.82
C THR A 193 8.22 13.90 1.19
N MET A 194 9.25 13.70 0.35
CA MET A 194 10.42 12.90 0.70
C MET A 194 11.06 13.35 2.02
N LYS A 195 11.21 14.64 2.25
CA LYS A 195 11.80 15.18 3.49
C LYS A 195 11.01 14.87 4.75
N LEU A 196 9.71 14.55 4.62
CA LEU A 196 8.84 14.20 5.75
C LEU A 196 8.94 12.72 6.13
N HIS A 197 9.30 11.88 5.20
CA HIS A 197 9.25 10.42 5.34
C HIS A 197 10.62 9.75 5.42
N TYR A 198 11.64 10.35 4.78
CA TYR A 198 12.99 9.81 4.79
C TYR A 198 13.78 10.30 6.01
N GLN A 199 14.31 9.37 6.78
CA GLN A 199 15.21 9.61 7.91
C GLN A 199 16.64 9.19 7.53
N ARG A 200 17.63 10.04 7.89
CA ARG A 200 19.06 9.78 7.62
C ARG A 200 19.66 8.91 8.69
#